data_4b911de23a5429ca25e558312e780583
#
_entry.id   4b911de23a5429ca25e558312e780583
#
_cell.length_a   1.000
_cell.length_b   1.000
_cell.length_c   1.000
_cell.angle_alpha   90.00
_cell.angle_beta   90.00
_cell.angle_gamma   90.00
#
_symmetry.space_group_name_H-M   'P 1'
#
loop_
_entity.id
_entity.type
_entity.pdbx_description
1 polymer ?
#
loop_
_entity_poly.entity_id
_entity_poly.type
_entity_poly.pdbx_seq_one_letter_code
_entity_poly.pdbx_strand_id
1 'polypeptide(L)'
;MATKAAHLELVLNLTTEAFLAALRRFCARRGYPLNIYCDNATNFVGASKELRRLFNSQQHRQQVATQCTRDGITFHFIPPRSPSFGGLWKACVKATKHILNRVTIDVLLSQEEMTTTVAQIEACLNSRPLTPLSNDPDDLEALTPGYFLIGAPLQAIPEPDLTSLSLNRLSRWQQMQRVVQSFWSRWYKEYLPTLQKIQEWPGEHPNLSVEDMVLVQEDNLPHTKWPIARVVKTIVGDDNCVRVADVMLGDNKIYRRTIRNMCPLPQSDSKPTDIMEECQPANRNARMSKNN
;
A
#
# COMPACT_ATOMS: atom_id res chain seq x y z
N MET A 1 -0.71 3.85 9.17
CA MET A 1 -1.24 4.02 7.80
C MET A 1 -0.27 4.78 6.88
N ALA A 2 0.83 5.32 7.40
CA ALA A 2 1.84 6.03 6.62
C ALA A 2 2.43 5.18 5.48
N THR A 3 2.75 3.93 5.74
CA THR A 3 3.32 3.00 4.75
C THR A 3 2.31 2.47 3.74
N LYS A 4 1.01 2.61 4.01
CA LYS A 4 -0.08 2.01 3.22
C LYS A 4 0.13 0.52 2.92
N ALA A 5 0.89 -0.21 3.75
CA ALA A 5 1.07 -1.64 3.61
C ALA A 5 -0.27 -2.36 3.74
N ALA A 6 -0.49 -3.34 2.87
CA ALA A 6 -1.70 -4.17 2.88
C ALA A 6 -1.41 -5.52 3.56
N HIS A 7 -2.39 -6.04 4.28
CA HIS A 7 -2.42 -7.42 4.73
C HIS A 7 -3.78 -8.02 4.38
N LEU A 8 -3.78 -9.14 3.68
CA LEU A 8 -4.97 -9.79 3.19
C LEU A 8 -5.12 -11.17 3.85
N GLU A 9 -6.27 -11.42 4.43
CA GLU A 9 -6.60 -12.71 5.06
C GLU A 9 -7.90 -13.27 4.47
N LEU A 10 -7.85 -14.52 4.02
CA LEU A 10 -9.05 -15.26 3.63
C LEU A 10 -9.71 -15.83 4.88
N VAL A 11 -11.00 -15.51 5.05
CA VAL A 11 -11.85 -16.06 6.11
C VAL A 11 -13.10 -16.69 5.49
N LEU A 12 -13.55 -17.82 6.04
CA LEU A 12 -14.70 -18.55 5.48
C LEU A 12 -16.04 -18.00 5.94
N ASN A 13 -16.07 -17.28 7.05
CA ASN A 13 -17.27 -16.67 7.62
C ASN A 13 -16.94 -15.36 8.33
N LEU A 14 -17.98 -14.57 8.59
CA LEU A 14 -17.87 -13.24 9.20
C LEU A 14 -18.27 -13.27 10.70
N THR A 15 -17.85 -14.33 11.41
CA THR A 15 -18.07 -14.43 12.86
C THR A 15 -16.99 -13.72 13.66
N THR A 16 -17.25 -13.47 14.93
CA THR A 16 -16.25 -12.92 15.87
C THR A 16 -15.04 -13.84 15.98
N GLU A 17 -15.25 -15.15 16.09
CA GLU A 17 -14.20 -16.17 16.20
C GLU A 17 -13.33 -16.22 14.95
N ALA A 18 -13.93 -16.12 13.76
CA ALA A 18 -13.20 -16.08 12.50
C ALA A 18 -12.29 -14.83 12.41
N PHE A 19 -12.79 -13.68 12.85
CA PHE A 19 -11.97 -12.48 12.94
C PHE A 19 -10.85 -12.61 13.98
N LEU A 20 -11.11 -13.14 15.17
CA LEU A 20 -10.09 -13.35 16.20
C LEU A 20 -9.01 -14.33 15.73
N ALA A 21 -9.38 -15.38 15.00
CA ALA A 21 -8.42 -16.28 14.37
C ALA A 21 -7.55 -15.58 13.32
N ALA A 22 -8.16 -14.75 12.48
CA ALA A 22 -7.42 -13.92 11.49
C ALA A 22 -6.48 -12.93 12.20
N LEU A 23 -6.94 -12.26 13.26
CA LEU A 23 -6.13 -11.35 14.06
C LEU A 23 -4.92 -12.05 14.69
N ARG A 24 -5.10 -13.27 15.21
CA ARG A 24 -3.99 -14.07 15.75
C ARG A 24 -2.95 -14.40 14.66
N ARG A 25 -3.39 -14.78 13.46
CA ARG A 25 -2.48 -15.02 12.33
C ARG A 25 -1.75 -13.74 11.91
N PHE A 26 -2.45 -12.60 11.92
CA PHE A 26 -1.84 -11.29 11.69
C PHE A 26 -0.76 -11.01 12.75
N CYS A 27 -1.09 -11.12 14.04
CA CYS A 27 -0.14 -10.85 15.12
C CYS A 27 1.10 -11.76 15.04
N ALA A 28 0.92 -13.04 14.69
CA ALA A 28 2.02 -13.99 14.54
C ALA A 28 2.99 -13.65 13.39
N ARG A 29 2.50 -12.97 12.34
CA ARG A 29 3.30 -12.65 11.13
C ARG A 29 3.80 -11.21 11.11
N ARG A 30 3.04 -10.26 11.67
CA ARG A 30 3.28 -8.82 11.53
C ARG A 30 3.52 -8.10 12.85
N GLY A 31 3.37 -8.82 13.97
CA GLY A 31 3.46 -8.24 15.30
C GLY A 31 2.11 -7.75 15.83
N TYR A 32 2.13 -7.32 17.06
CA TYR A 32 0.94 -6.94 17.83
C TYR A 32 0.51 -5.50 17.52
N PRO A 33 -0.70 -5.26 17.01
CA PRO A 33 -1.18 -3.92 16.75
C PRO A 33 -1.68 -3.27 18.05
N LEU A 34 -1.26 -2.05 18.34
CA LEU A 34 -1.78 -1.28 19.48
C LEU A 34 -3.17 -0.70 19.16
N ASN A 35 -3.41 -0.30 17.91
CA ASN A 35 -4.64 0.33 17.48
C ASN A 35 -5.21 -0.36 16.24
N ILE A 36 -6.51 -0.63 16.25
CA ILE A 36 -7.28 -1.15 15.11
C ILE A 36 -8.39 -0.16 14.79
N TYR A 37 -8.35 0.41 13.58
CA TYR A 37 -9.42 1.27 13.06
C TYR A 37 -10.31 0.43 12.16
N CYS A 38 -11.61 0.36 12.47
CA CYS A 38 -12.56 -0.50 11.79
C CYS A 38 -13.94 0.14 11.66
N ASP A 39 -14.80 -0.47 10.84
CA ASP A 39 -16.22 -0.12 10.80
C ASP A 39 -16.98 -0.79 11.96
N ASN A 40 -18.30 -0.52 12.02
CA ASN A 40 -19.16 -1.01 13.10
C ASN A 40 -19.72 -2.42 12.82
N ALA A 41 -19.06 -3.25 12.03
CA ALA A 41 -19.51 -4.61 11.79
C ALA A 41 -19.51 -5.44 13.09
N THR A 42 -20.49 -6.34 13.21
CA THR A 42 -20.75 -7.08 14.45
C THR A 42 -19.59 -7.96 14.91
N ASN A 43 -18.83 -8.52 13.98
CA ASN A 43 -17.63 -9.30 14.25
C ASN A 43 -16.53 -8.46 14.92
N PHE A 44 -16.31 -7.20 14.51
CA PHE A 44 -15.33 -6.31 15.15
C PHE A 44 -15.79 -5.85 16.53
N VAL A 45 -17.10 -5.55 16.69
CA VAL A 45 -17.66 -5.19 17.99
C VAL A 45 -17.55 -6.36 18.98
N GLY A 46 -17.88 -7.58 18.51
CA GLY A 46 -17.75 -8.80 19.32
C GLY A 46 -16.31 -9.07 19.74
N ALA A 47 -15.35 -8.98 18.80
CA ALA A 47 -13.94 -9.18 19.08
C ALA A 47 -13.39 -8.14 20.07
N SER A 48 -13.75 -6.87 19.93
CA SER A 48 -13.37 -5.80 20.86
C SER A 48 -13.83 -6.10 22.29
N LYS A 49 -15.09 -6.56 22.45
CA LYS A 49 -15.64 -6.92 23.75
C LYS A 49 -14.91 -8.12 24.36
N GLU A 50 -14.67 -9.18 23.58
CA GLU A 50 -14.01 -10.39 24.04
C GLU A 50 -12.55 -10.12 24.46
N LEU A 51 -11.77 -9.40 23.65
CA LEU A 51 -10.41 -9.03 23.98
C LEU A 51 -10.35 -8.15 25.24
N ARG A 52 -11.25 -7.16 25.37
CA ARG A 52 -11.33 -6.32 26.57
C ARG A 52 -11.65 -7.15 27.83
N ARG A 53 -12.53 -8.15 27.72
CA ARG A 53 -12.84 -9.08 28.81
C ARG A 53 -11.60 -9.87 29.24
N LEU A 54 -10.84 -10.40 28.28
CA LEU A 54 -9.61 -11.14 28.51
C LEU A 54 -8.53 -10.28 29.19
N PHE A 55 -8.27 -9.08 28.69
CA PHE A 55 -7.29 -8.16 29.27
C PHE A 55 -7.66 -7.67 30.67
N ASN A 56 -8.95 -7.59 31.00
CA ASN A 56 -9.43 -7.16 32.30
C ASN A 56 -9.54 -8.31 33.32
N SER A 57 -9.32 -9.59 32.93
CA SER A 57 -9.38 -10.71 33.83
C SER A 57 -8.27 -10.63 34.88
N GLN A 58 -8.58 -11.01 36.15
CA GLN A 58 -7.59 -11.00 37.22
C GLN A 58 -6.41 -11.95 36.97
N GLN A 59 -6.64 -13.09 36.32
CA GLN A 59 -5.58 -14.04 35.96
C GLN A 59 -4.58 -13.42 34.98
N HIS A 60 -5.05 -12.68 34.01
CA HIS A 60 -4.17 -11.99 33.03
C HIS A 60 -3.34 -10.91 33.71
N ARG A 61 -3.93 -10.11 34.60
CA ARG A 61 -3.22 -9.05 35.35
C ARG A 61 -2.11 -9.61 36.25
N GLN A 62 -2.31 -10.75 36.87
CA GLN A 62 -1.29 -11.38 37.69
C GLN A 62 -0.12 -11.96 36.89
N GLN A 63 -0.37 -12.51 35.72
CA GLN A 63 0.67 -13.04 34.84
C GLN A 63 1.49 -11.95 34.13
N VAL A 64 0.89 -10.78 33.82
CA VAL A 64 1.52 -9.66 33.09
C VAL A 64 2.22 -8.67 34.02
N ALA A 65 1.92 -8.66 35.32
CA ALA A 65 2.56 -7.76 36.30
C ALA A 65 4.07 -7.97 36.44
N THR A 66 4.62 -9.08 35.94
CA THR A 66 6.05 -9.40 36.01
C THR A 66 6.81 -9.12 34.70
N GLN A 67 6.15 -8.90 33.56
CA GLN A 67 6.81 -8.61 32.29
C GLN A 67 5.93 -7.71 31.40
N CYS A 68 6.29 -6.43 31.30
CA CYS A 68 5.79 -5.44 30.37
C CYS A 68 4.29 -5.13 30.41
N THR A 69 3.94 -3.98 30.90
CA THR A 69 2.71 -3.24 30.66
C THR A 69 2.50 -3.06 29.16
N ARG A 70 1.97 -4.07 28.47
CA ARG A 70 1.47 -3.92 27.11
C ARG A 70 0.01 -3.52 27.22
N ASP A 71 -0.27 -2.28 26.83
CA ASP A 71 -1.63 -1.83 26.64
C ASP A 71 -2.33 -2.79 25.66
N GLY A 72 -3.56 -3.17 25.98
CA GLY A 72 -4.35 -4.05 25.13
C GLY A 72 -4.66 -3.39 23.77
N ILE A 73 -5.11 -4.18 22.81
CA ILE A 73 -5.52 -3.66 21.48
C ILE A 73 -6.70 -2.68 21.66
N THR A 74 -6.52 -1.45 21.21
CA THR A 74 -7.57 -0.44 21.21
C THR A 74 -8.30 -0.42 19.86
N PHE A 75 -9.63 -0.62 19.91
CA PHE A 75 -10.47 -0.53 18.72
C PHE A 75 -11.06 0.88 18.57
N HIS A 76 -10.83 1.48 17.41
CA HIS A 76 -11.38 2.76 17.00
C HIS A 76 -12.45 2.54 15.95
N PHE A 77 -13.71 2.66 16.36
CA PHE A 77 -14.85 2.51 15.45
C PHE A 77 -15.13 3.83 14.72
N ILE A 78 -15.40 3.76 13.42
CA ILE A 78 -15.81 4.97 12.68
C ILE A 78 -17.18 5.44 13.19
N PRO A 79 -17.48 6.77 13.15
CA PRO A 79 -18.79 7.27 13.52
C PRO A 79 -19.89 6.62 12.66
N PRO A 80 -21.07 6.33 13.24
CA PRO A 80 -22.18 5.80 12.48
C PRO A 80 -22.55 6.71 11.29
N ARG A 81 -22.89 6.12 10.15
CA ARG A 81 -23.27 6.83 8.91
C ARG A 81 -22.21 7.75 8.30
N SER A 82 -20.92 7.55 8.64
CA SER A 82 -19.80 8.36 8.13
C SER A 82 -18.84 7.51 7.27
N PRO A 83 -19.25 7.09 6.06
CA PRO A 83 -18.46 6.16 5.23
C PRO A 83 -17.12 6.74 4.76
N SER A 84 -16.98 8.08 4.71
CA SER A 84 -15.77 8.79 4.30
C SER A 84 -14.60 8.60 5.27
N PHE A 85 -14.86 8.40 6.57
CA PHE A 85 -13.80 8.16 7.56
C PHE A 85 -13.00 6.86 7.33
N GLY A 86 -13.57 5.89 6.59
CA GLY A 86 -12.92 4.65 6.19
C GLY A 86 -12.24 4.69 4.82
N GLY A 87 -12.12 5.84 4.16
CA GLY A 87 -11.68 5.96 2.77
C GLY A 87 -10.34 5.30 2.48
N LEU A 88 -9.35 5.48 3.34
CA LEU A 88 -7.99 4.98 3.13
C LEU A 88 -7.91 3.45 3.00
N TRP A 89 -8.58 2.70 3.89
CA TRP A 89 -8.52 1.22 3.84
C TRP A 89 -9.63 0.63 2.97
N LYS A 90 -10.81 1.26 2.92
CA LYS A 90 -11.93 0.78 2.09
C LYS A 90 -11.63 0.85 0.60
N ALA A 91 -10.91 1.88 0.14
CA ALA A 91 -10.55 2.03 -1.26
C ALA A 91 -9.67 0.87 -1.75
N CYS A 92 -8.62 0.52 -1.00
CA CYS A 92 -7.72 -0.59 -1.34
C CYS A 92 -8.48 -1.93 -1.37
N VAL A 93 -9.29 -2.22 -0.34
CA VAL A 93 -10.08 -3.47 -0.28
C VAL A 93 -11.11 -3.53 -1.41
N LYS A 94 -11.77 -2.41 -1.72
CA LYS A 94 -12.75 -2.32 -2.82
C LYS A 94 -12.10 -2.58 -4.17
N ALA A 95 -10.98 -1.94 -4.46
CA ALA A 95 -10.23 -2.13 -5.71
C ALA A 95 -9.75 -3.58 -5.83
N THR A 96 -9.14 -4.13 -4.79
CA THR A 96 -8.68 -5.52 -4.76
C THR A 96 -9.82 -6.49 -5.04
N LYS A 97 -10.95 -6.39 -4.35
CA LYS A 97 -12.13 -7.24 -4.56
C LYS A 97 -12.70 -7.09 -5.96
N HIS A 98 -12.74 -5.87 -6.49
CA HIS A 98 -13.26 -5.61 -7.83
C HIS A 98 -12.45 -6.30 -8.91
N ILE A 99 -11.12 -6.21 -8.83
CA ILE A 99 -10.23 -6.87 -9.78
C ILE A 99 -10.28 -8.38 -9.59
N LEU A 100 -10.17 -8.86 -8.34
CA LEU A 100 -10.18 -10.28 -8.01
C LEU A 100 -11.44 -10.98 -8.56
N ASN A 101 -12.61 -10.42 -8.31
CA ASN A 101 -13.87 -10.97 -8.82
C ASN A 101 -13.90 -11.08 -10.34
N ARG A 102 -13.26 -10.16 -11.06
CA ARG A 102 -13.21 -10.18 -12.53
C ARG A 102 -12.23 -11.22 -13.07
N VAL A 103 -11.11 -11.44 -12.39
CA VAL A 103 -10.10 -12.39 -12.86
C VAL A 103 -10.38 -13.83 -12.44
N THR A 104 -11.29 -14.04 -11.49
CA THR A 104 -11.70 -15.36 -10.99
C THR A 104 -13.06 -15.82 -11.53
N ILE A 105 -13.72 -15.07 -12.42
CA ILE A 105 -15.10 -15.34 -12.86
C ILE A 105 -15.24 -16.74 -13.49
N ASP A 106 -14.22 -17.19 -14.22
CA ASP A 106 -14.20 -18.47 -14.93
C ASP A 106 -13.31 -19.53 -14.24
N VAL A 107 -12.81 -19.23 -13.02
CA VAL A 107 -11.87 -20.11 -12.32
C VAL A 107 -12.39 -20.42 -10.91
N LEU A 108 -12.75 -21.67 -10.68
CA LEU A 108 -13.12 -22.13 -9.35
C LEU A 108 -11.87 -22.54 -8.59
N LEU A 109 -11.43 -21.70 -7.66
CA LEU A 109 -10.28 -21.97 -6.80
C LEU A 109 -10.72 -22.70 -5.52
N SER A 110 -9.94 -23.70 -5.11
CA SER A 110 -10.08 -24.29 -3.78
C SER A 110 -9.70 -23.27 -2.69
N GLN A 111 -9.99 -23.58 -1.44
CA GLN A 111 -9.62 -22.71 -0.31
C GLN A 111 -8.10 -22.49 -0.26
N GLU A 112 -7.30 -23.52 -0.48
CA GLU A 112 -5.83 -23.45 -0.49
C GLU A 112 -5.32 -22.59 -1.66
N GLU A 113 -5.83 -22.83 -2.88
CA GLU A 113 -5.49 -22.04 -4.05
C GLU A 113 -5.88 -20.55 -3.88
N MET A 114 -7.04 -20.29 -3.29
CA MET A 114 -7.48 -18.92 -3.00
C MET A 114 -6.59 -18.27 -1.95
N THR A 115 -6.19 -19.00 -0.90
CA THR A 115 -5.27 -18.48 0.13
C THR A 115 -3.92 -18.11 -0.48
N THR A 116 -3.38 -18.97 -1.35
CA THR A 116 -2.14 -18.72 -2.08
C THR A 116 -2.27 -17.51 -3.02
N THR A 117 -3.37 -17.45 -3.77
CA THR A 117 -3.67 -16.32 -4.68
C THR A 117 -3.74 -15.00 -3.91
N VAL A 118 -4.45 -14.97 -2.77
CA VAL A 118 -4.58 -13.77 -1.92
C VAL A 118 -3.23 -13.32 -1.36
N ALA A 119 -2.36 -14.27 -0.95
CA ALA A 119 -1.01 -13.95 -0.50
C ALA A 119 -0.12 -13.35 -1.60
N GLN A 120 -0.21 -13.87 -2.83
CA GLN A 120 0.50 -13.31 -3.99
C GLN A 120 -0.04 -11.92 -4.38
N ILE A 121 -1.36 -11.71 -4.30
CA ILE A 121 -1.98 -10.39 -4.49
C ILE A 121 -1.49 -9.41 -3.42
N GLU A 122 -1.38 -9.82 -2.15
CA GLU A 122 -0.78 -9.01 -1.09
C GLU A 122 0.64 -8.57 -1.46
N ALA A 123 1.45 -9.48 -1.99
CA ALA A 123 2.80 -9.14 -2.45
C ALA A 123 2.77 -8.13 -3.62
N CYS A 124 1.87 -8.30 -4.60
CA CYS A 124 1.69 -7.32 -5.68
C CYS A 124 1.35 -5.93 -5.14
N LEU A 125 0.42 -5.82 -4.19
CA LEU A 125 0.02 -4.55 -3.60
C LEU A 125 1.16 -3.89 -2.81
N ASN A 126 1.97 -4.69 -2.13
CA ASN A 126 3.07 -4.20 -1.29
C ASN A 126 4.39 -3.99 -2.05
N SER A 127 4.47 -4.41 -3.30
CA SER A 127 5.63 -4.13 -4.17
C SER A 127 5.60 -2.73 -4.80
N ARG A 128 4.46 -2.00 -4.71
CA ARG A 128 4.32 -0.71 -5.39
C ARG A 128 5.33 0.31 -4.89
N PRO A 129 5.97 1.07 -5.78
CA PRO A 129 6.87 2.15 -5.42
C PRO A 129 6.12 3.30 -4.73
N LEU A 130 6.69 3.83 -3.66
CA LEU A 130 6.18 4.98 -2.91
C LEU A 130 6.99 6.25 -3.19
N THR A 131 8.32 6.14 -3.12
CA THR A 131 9.29 7.22 -3.31
C THR A 131 10.64 6.61 -3.68
N PRO A 132 11.57 7.35 -4.29
CA PRO A 132 12.95 6.91 -4.43
C PRO A 132 13.53 6.50 -3.08
N LEU A 133 14.34 5.44 -3.05
CA LEU A 133 15.02 4.99 -1.84
C LEU A 133 16.24 5.86 -1.53
N SER A 134 16.91 6.33 -2.56
CA SER A 134 18.12 7.13 -2.51
C SER A 134 18.05 8.32 -3.47
N ASN A 135 18.84 9.36 -3.23
CA ASN A 135 19.07 10.47 -4.15
C ASN A 135 20.25 10.20 -5.11
N ASP A 136 20.88 9.03 -5.03
CA ASP A 136 21.97 8.65 -5.91
C ASP A 136 21.44 8.49 -7.35
N PRO A 137 22.03 9.17 -8.36
CA PRO A 137 21.60 9.07 -9.76
C PRO A 137 21.67 7.63 -10.31
N ASP A 138 22.58 6.82 -9.82
CA ASP A 138 22.79 5.44 -10.28
C ASP A 138 21.88 4.43 -9.57
N ASP A 139 21.19 4.84 -8.49
CA ASP A 139 20.27 3.98 -7.76
C ASP A 139 18.82 4.15 -8.30
N LEU A 140 18.28 3.08 -8.85
CA LEU A 140 16.91 2.99 -9.33
C LEU A 140 15.98 2.26 -8.33
N GLU A 141 16.41 2.06 -7.09
CA GLU A 141 15.56 1.41 -6.10
C GLU A 141 14.50 2.38 -5.54
N ALA A 142 13.30 1.88 -5.36
CA ALA A 142 12.21 2.62 -4.76
C ALA A 142 11.79 2.01 -3.43
N LEU A 143 11.51 2.86 -2.45
CA LEU A 143 10.89 2.46 -1.21
C LEU A 143 9.49 1.93 -1.49
N THR A 144 9.18 0.74 -0.99
CA THR A 144 7.88 0.09 -1.15
C THR A 144 7.26 -0.25 0.21
N PRO A 145 5.95 -0.50 0.31
CA PRO A 145 5.36 -1.05 1.54
C PRO A 145 6.03 -2.36 2.00
N GLY A 146 6.56 -3.15 1.08
CA GLY A 146 7.31 -4.38 1.38
C GLY A 146 8.52 -4.16 2.28
N TYR A 147 9.25 -3.06 2.08
CA TYR A 147 10.39 -2.71 2.94
C TYR A 147 10.01 -2.59 4.42
N PHE A 148 8.84 -2.06 4.73
CA PHE A 148 8.36 -1.95 6.10
C PHE A 148 7.88 -3.28 6.68
N LEU A 149 7.69 -4.30 5.86
CA LEU A 149 7.22 -5.61 6.27
C LEU A 149 8.36 -6.61 6.47
N ILE A 150 9.35 -6.60 5.59
CA ILE A 150 10.44 -7.60 5.55
C ILE A 150 11.84 -7.00 5.41
N GLY A 151 11.99 -5.66 5.37
CA GLY A 151 13.29 -4.98 5.21
C GLY A 151 13.90 -5.05 3.81
N ALA A 152 13.15 -5.54 2.80
CA ALA A 152 13.61 -5.71 1.43
C ALA A 152 12.44 -5.56 0.43
N PRO A 153 12.70 -5.33 -0.86
CA PRO A 153 11.67 -5.35 -1.89
C PRO A 153 11.10 -6.77 -2.05
N LEU A 154 9.77 -6.85 -2.19
CA LEU A 154 9.10 -8.10 -2.48
C LEU A 154 9.38 -8.53 -3.91
N GLN A 155 9.84 -9.76 -4.09
CA GLN A 155 10.15 -10.35 -5.39
C GLN A 155 9.21 -11.54 -5.66
N ALA A 156 8.86 -11.72 -6.94
CA ALA A 156 8.11 -12.88 -7.39
C ALA A 156 9.05 -13.97 -7.91
N ILE A 157 8.63 -15.20 -7.77
CA ILE A 157 9.28 -16.35 -8.43
C ILE A 157 9.07 -16.18 -9.94
N PRO A 158 10.13 -16.30 -10.77
CA PRO A 158 9.99 -16.23 -12.22
C PRO A 158 9.04 -17.32 -12.75
N GLU A 159 8.11 -16.93 -13.59
CA GLU A 159 7.13 -17.83 -14.21
C GLU A 159 6.82 -17.37 -15.64
N PRO A 160 6.40 -18.30 -16.53
CA PRO A 160 6.04 -17.96 -17.90
C PRO A 160 4.76 -17.09 -17.91
N ASP A 161 4.62 -16.27 -18.95
CA ASP A 161 3.37 -15.52 -19.18
C ASP A 161 2.28 -16.47 -19.66
N LEU A 162 1.22 -16.59 -18.88
CA LEU A 162 0.06 -17.43 -19.13
C LEU A 162 -1.19 -16.63 -19.52
N THR A 163 -1.10 -15.30 -19.57
CA THR A 163 -2.26 -14.41 -19.76
C THR A 163 -2.91 -14.59 -21.13
N SER A 164 -2.14 -14.93 -22.15
CA SER A 164 -2.60 -15.15 -23.54
C SER A 164 -3.18 -16.54 -23.80
N LEU A 165 -2.93 -17.50 -22.90
CA LEU A 165 -3.36 -18.89 -23.10
C LEU A 165 -4.83 -19.09 -22.64
N SER A 166 -5.58 -19.92 -23.35
CA SER A 166 -6.95 -20.26 -22.93
C SER A 166 -6.95 -21.13 -21.68
N LEU A 167 -7.95 -20.94 -20.78
CA LEU A 167 -8.05 -21.67 -19.50
C LEU A 167 -8.07 -23.18 -19.66
N ASN A 168 -8.71 -23.70 -20.72
CA ASN A 168 -8.83 -25.14 -20.98
C ASN A 168 -7.49 -25.85 -21.27
N ARG A 169 -6.45 -25.06 -21.57
CA ARG A 169 -5.10 -25.59 -21.86
C ARG A 169 -4.18 -25.54 -20.63
N LEU A 170 -4.64 -24.95 -19.53
CA LEU A 170 -3.85 -24.72 -18.32
C LEU A 170 -4.16 -25.79 -17.27
N SER A 171 -3.12 -26.30 -16.63
CA SER A 171 -3.25 -27.08 -15.41
C SER A 171 -3.83 -26.21 -14.28
N ARG A 172 -4.33 -26.82 -13.19
CA ARG A 172 -4.85 -26.12 -12.02
C ARG A 172 -3.84 -25.10 -11.47
N TRP A 173 -2.59 -25.50 -11.35
CA TRP A 173 -1.50 -24.62 -10.92
C TRP A 173 -1.32 -23.41 -11.85
N GLN A 174 -1.30 -23.65 -13.15
CA GLN A 174 -1.18 -22.59 -14.16
C GLN A 174 -2.39 -21.66 -14.19
N GLN A 175 -3.60 -22.18 -13.92
CA GLN A 175 -4.81 -21.34 -13.79
C GLN A 175 -4.66 -20.34 -12.62
N MET A 176 -4.15 -20.79 -11.46
CA MET A 176 -3.88 -19.95 -10.33
C MET A 176 -2.82 -18.86 -10.66
N GLN A 177 -1.70 -19.24 -11.28
CA GLN A 177 -0.67 -18.31 -11.75
C GLN A 177 -1.27 -17.27 -12.71
N ARG A 178 -2.07 -17.71 -13.69
CA ARG A 178 -2.76 -16.79 -14.62
C ARG A 178 -3.69 -15.81 -13.91
N VAL A 179 -4.39 -16.22 -12.87
CA VAL A 179 -5.24 -15.33 -12.06
C VAL A 179 -4.41 -14.21 -11.44
N VAL A 180 -3.25 -14.53 -10.85
CA VAL A 180 -2.34 -13.53 -10.27
C VAL A 180 -1.76 -12.60 -11.32
N GLN A 181 -1.30 -13.12 -12.46
CA GLN A 181 -0.78 -12.32 -13.58
C GLN A 181 -1.86 -11.41 -14.17
N SER A 182 -3.09 -11.90 -14.31
CA SER A 182 -4.22 -11.11 -14.78
C SER A 182 -4.63 -10.03 -13.77
N PHE A 183 -4.55 -10.34 -12.46
CA PHE A 183 -4.75 -9.36 -11.40
C PHE A 183 -3.70 -8.26 -11.48
N TRP A 184 -2.42 -8.63 -11.56
CA TRP A 184 -1.30 -7.70 -11.68
C TRP A 184 -1.46 -6.75 -12.86
N SER A 185 -1.70 -7.29 -14.06
CA SER A 185 -1.85 -6.48 -15.28
C SER A 185 -2.98 -5.44 -15.17
N ARG A 186 -4.12 -5.82 -14.57
CA ARG A 186 -5.25 -4.89 -14.37
C ARG A 186 -4.94 -3.86 -13.29
N TRP A 187 -4.46 -4.32 -12.14
CA TRP A 187 -4.15 -3.44 -11.02
C TRP A 187 -3.05 -2.44 -11.38
N TYR A 188 -2.01 -2.87 -12.07
CA TYR A 188 -0.94 -2.02 -12.58
C TYR A 188 -1.49 -0.88 -13.45
N LYS A 189 -2.36 -1.21 -14.41
CA LYS A 189 -3.00 -0.22 -15.29
C LYS A 189 -3.95 0.73 -14.56
N GLU A 190 -4.60 0.28 -13.50
CA GLU A 190 -5.49 1.12 -12.68
C GLU A 190 -4.71 1.95 -11.65
N TYR A 191 -3.54 1.46 -11.19
CA TYR A 191 -2.73 2.16 -10.20
C TYR A 191 -1.91 3.32 -10.79
N LEU A 192 -1.30 3.13 -11.96
CA LEU A 192 -0.46 4.17 -12.59
C LEU A 192 -1.16 5.52 -12.73
N PRO A 193 -2.41 5.61 -13.21
CA PRO A 193 -3.12 6.89 -13.30
C PRO A 193 -3.35 7.56 -11.93
N THR A 194 -3.40 6.79 -10.84
CA THR A 194 -3.58 7.38 -9.49
C THR A 194 -2.32 8.09 -9.00
N LEU A 195 -1.16 7.76 -9.55
CA LEU A 195 0.11 8.45 -9.28
C LEU A 195 0.26 9.72 -10.12
N GLN A 196 -0.35 9.76 -11.29
CA GLN A 196 -0.45 10.99 -12.07
C GLN A 196 -1.41 11.93 -11.34
N LYS A 197 -0.89 13.02 -10.80
CA LYS A 197 -1.73 14.09 -10.24
C LYS A 197 -2.48 14.74 -11.41
N ILE A 198 -3.63 14.18 -11.78
CA ILE A 198 -4.59 14.86 -12.64
C ILE A 198 -5.26 15.91 -11.74
N GLN A 199 -4.67 17.07 -11.63
CA GLN A 199 -5.39 18.22 -11.11
C GLN A 199 -6.32 18.69 -12.21
N GLU A 200 -7.61 18.63 -11.95
CA GLU A 200 -8.61 19.29 -12.77
C GLU A 200 -8.37 20.81 -12.70
N TRP A 201 -7.81 21.36 -13.79
CA TRP A 201 -7.84 22.77 -14.24
C TRP A 201 -7.88 23.93 -13.22
N PRO A 202 -7.24 25.08 -13.50
CA PRO A 202 -6.12 25.41 -14.40
C PRO A 202 -4.91 25.91 -13.57
N GLY A 203 -3.85 25.15 -13.52
CA GLY A 203 -2.58 25.57 -12.93
C GLY A 203 -1.42 24.98 -13.72
N GLU A 204 -0.33 25.73 -13.84
CA GLU A 204 0.91 25.26 -14.42
C GLU A 204 1.38 24.02 -13.68
N HIS A 205 1.37 22.86 -14.35
CA HIS A 205 1.98 21.67 -13.81
C HIS A 205 3.49 21.83 -13.88
N PRO A 206 4.23 21.51 -12.81
CA PRO A 206 5.68 21.48 -12.90
C PRO A 206 6.08 20.48 -13.98
N ASN A 207 6.90 20.94 -14.93
CA ASN A 207 7.48 20.07 -15.93
C ASN A 207 8.31 18.98 -15.25
N LEU A 208 8.42 17.84 -15.94
CA LEU A 208 9.34 16.78 -15.57
C LEU A 208 10.76 17.33 -15.64
N SER A 209 11.55 17.10 -14.60
CA SER A 209 12.93 17.58 -14.47
C SER A 209 13.93 16.45 -14.76
N VAL A 210 15.13 16.83 -15.16
CA VAL A 210 16.25 15.89 -15.22
C VAL A 210 16.52 15.38 -13.80
N GLU A 211 16.89 14.09 -13.67
CA GLU A 211 17.08 13.33 -12.43
C GLU A 211 15.80 12.89 -11.74
N ASP A 212 14.62 13.30 -12.19
CA ASP A 212 13.37 12.76 -11.68
C ASP A 212 13.32 11.24 -11.87
N MET A 213 12.88 10.54 -10.80
CA MET A 213 12.59 9.13 -10.88
C MET A 213 11.15 8.92 -11.32
N VAL A 214 10.95 8.10 -12.34
CA VAL A 214 9.64 7.87 -12.96
C VAL A 214 9.33 6.38 -13.09
N LEU A 215 8.07 6.02 -13.01
CA LEU A 215 7.56 4.73 -13.46
C LEU A 215 7.21 4.85 -14.94
N VAL A 216 7.75 3.97 -15.75
CA VAL A 216 7.45 3.90 -17.19
C VAL A 216 6.33 2.89 -17.41
N GLN A 217 5.31 3.26 -18.17
CA GLN A 217 4.27 2.30 -18.54
C GLN A 217 4.82 1.35 -19.60
N GLU A 218 4.92 0.07 -19.24
CA GLU A 218 5.30 -1.03 -20.13
C GLU A 218 4.29 -2.18 -20.01
N ASP A 219 4.01 -2.84 -21.12
CA ASP A 219 3.15 -4.03 -21.16
C ASP A 219 3.96 -5.31 -20.87
N ASN A 220 3.27 -6.37 -20.45
CA ASN A 220 3.81 -7.73 -20.28
C ASN A 220 4.93 -7.88 -19.24
N LEU A 221 4.90 -7.07 -18.19
CA LEU A 221 5.84 -7.19 -17.08
C LEU A 221 5.44 -8.33 -16.12
N PRO A 222 6.42 -9.10 -15.62
CA PRO A 222 6.17 -10.03 -14.52
C PRO A 222 5.57 -9.30 -13.31
N HIS A 223 4.72 -9.99 -12.53
CA HIS A 223 4.14 -9.41 -11.33
C HIS A 223 5.25 -8.99 -10.33
N THR A 224 4.99 -7.95 -9.56
CA THR A 224 5.95 -7.25 -8.66
C THR A 224 7.12 -6.52 -9.35
N LYS A 225 7.26 -6.60 -10.68
CA LYS A 225 8.28 -5.86 -11.43
C LYS A 225 7.76 -4.49 -11.86
N TRP A 226 8.41 -3.45 -11.37
CA TRP A 226 8.10 -2.07 -11.72
C TRP A 226 9.20 -1.51 -12.61
N PRO A 227 8.89 -0.99 -13.80
CA PRO A 227 9.86 -0.37 -14.68
C PRO A 227 10.17 1.04 -14.19
N ILE A 228 11.13 1.14 -13.28
CA ILE A 228 11.62 2.40 -12.74
C ILE A 228 12.70 2.93 -13.67
N ALA A 229 12.67 4.20 -13.96
CA ALA A 229 13.65 4.88 -14.79
C ALA A 229 14.00 6.25 -14.22
N ARG A 230 15.15 6.77 -14.59
CA ARG A 230 15.58 8.14 -14.27
C ARG A 230 15.57 8.98 -15.52
N VAL A 231 15.08 10.21 -15.41
CA VAL A 231 15.07 11.17 -16.50
C VAL A 231 16.47 11.70 -16.74
N VAL A 232 17.02 11.45 -17.93
CA VAL A 232 18.38 11.90 -18.32
C VAL A 232 18.28 13.22 -19.07
N LYS A 233 17.22 13.42 -19.86
CA LYS A 233 17.05 14.62 -20.67
C LYS A 233 15.56 14.89 -20.89
N THR A 234 15.18 16.16 -20.81
CA THR A 234 13.84 16.62 -21.15
C THR A 234 13.85 17.35 -22.50
N ILE A 235 12.80 17.17 -23.28
CA ILE A 235 12.62 17.86 -24.55
C ILE A 235 11.44 18.82 -24.39
N VAL A 236 11.78 20.11 -24.38
CA VAL A 236 10.82 21.20 -24.18
C VAL A 236 10.26 21.61 -25.54
N GLY A 237 8.95 21.79 -25.63
CA GLY A 237 8.29 22.35 -26.82
C GLY A 237 8.34 23.86 -26.82
N ASP A 238 7.87 24.46 -27.92
CA ASP A 238 7.81 25.93 -28.13
C ASP A 238 6.93 26.64 -27.08
N ASP A 239 6.02 25.91 -26.45
CA ASP A 239 5.13 26.37 -25.40
C ASP A 239 5.71 26.17 -23.96
N ASN A 240 7.00 25.90 -23.85
CA ASN A 240 7.72 25.62 -22.61
C ASN A 240 7.22 24.38 -21.83
N CYS A 241 6.46 23.49 -22.50
CA CYS A 241 5.98 22.25 -21.90
C CYS A 241 6.84 21.06 -22.33
N VAL A 242 7.23 20.21 -21.39
CA VAL A 242 7.89 18.94 -21.64
C VAL A 242 6.85 17.91 -22.05
N ARG A 243 6.98 17.32 -23.25
CA ARG A 243 6.10 16.25 -23.74
C ARG A 243 6.82 14.94 -23.97
N VAL A 244 8.13 15.00 -24.09
CA VAL A 244 9.00 13.85 -24.34
C VAL A 244 10.22 13.96 -23.45
N ALA A 245 10.67 12.85 -22.92
CA ALA A 245 11.92 12.77 -22.17
C ALA A 245 12.71 11.53 -22.58
N ASP A 246 14.03 11.62 -22.45
CA ASP A 246 14.93 10.49 -22.54
C ASP A 246 15.15 9.97 -21.11
N VAL A 247 14.87 8.68 -20.88
CA VAL A 247 14.92 8.03 -19.59
C VAL A 247 15.87 6.84 -19.62
N MET A 248 16.62 6.63 -18.56
CA MET A 248 17.52 5.51 -18.38
C MET A 248 16.84 4.46 -17.49
N LEU A 249 16.72 3.23 -17.99
CA LEU A 249 16.20 2.08 -17.24
C LEU A 249 17.37 1.30 -16.58
N GLY A 250 17.03 0.31 -15.77
CA GLY A 250 17.98 -0.52 -15.04
C GLY A 250 18.95 -1.35 -15.91
N ASP A 251 18.74 -1.39 -17.23
CA ASP A 251 19.68 -1.97 -18.20
C ASP A 251 20.76 -0.97 -18.69
N ASN A 252 20.81 0.22 -18.09
CA ASN A 252 21.68 1.34 -18.46
C ASN A 252 21.50 1.84 -19.89
N LYS A 253 20.35 1.53 -20.52
CA LYS A 253 20.01 2.05 -21.84
C LYS A 253 19.07 3.24 -21.74
N ILE A 254 19.23 4.16 -22.66
CA ILE A 254 18.42 5.36 -22.77
C ILE A 254 17.30 5.11 -23.76
N TYR A 255 16.08 5.36 -23.32
CA TYR A 255 14.87 5.22 -24.13
C TYR A 255 14.14 6.56 -24.20
N ARG A 256 13.67 6.91 -25.38
CA ARG A 256 12.80 8.07 -25.55
C ARG A 256 11.35 7.68 -25.32
N ARG A 257 10.67 8.39 -24.41
CA ARG A 257 9.28 8.14 -24.03
C ARG A 257 8.48 9.43 -23.94
N THR A 258 7.17 9.33 -24.19
CA THR A 258 6.25 10.43 -23.95
C THR A 258 5.89 10.52 -22.46
N ILE A 259 5.70 11.72 -21.94
CA ILE A 259 5.35 11.93 -20.53
C ILE A 259 4.01 11.28 -20.14
N ARG A 260 3.12 11.03 -21.11
CA ARG A 260 1.85 10.31 -20.87
C ARG A 260 2.05 8.89 -20.37
N ASN A 261 3.18 8.27 -20.73
CA ASN A 261 3.55 6.92 -20.32
C ASN A 261 4.52 6.91 -19.14
N MET A 262 4.65 8.03 -18.44
CA MET A 262 5.53 8.18 -17.30
C MET A 262 4.77 8.74 -16.11
N CYS A 263 5.03 8.18 -14.93
CA CYS A 263 4.45 8.63 -13.68
C CYS A 263 5.60 9.02 -12.74
N PRO A 264 5.79 10.31 -12.43
CA PRO A 264 6.84 10.72 -11.51
C PRO A 264 6.56 10.17 -10.11
N LEU A 265 7.60 9.64 -9.47
CA LEU A 265 7.52 9.27 -8.05
C LEU A 265 7.60 10.54 -7.19
N PRO A 266 6.82 10.64 -6.11
CA PRO A 266 6.94 11.74 -5.17
C PRO A 266 8.37 11.80 -4.63
N GLN A 267 9.06 12.91 -4.83
CA GLN A 267 10.32 13.18 -4.17
C GLN A 267 10.03 13.58 -2.73
N SER A 268 10.85 13.11 -1.78
CA SER A 268 10.84 13.65 -0.45
C SER A 268 11.41 15.07 -0.55
N ASP A 269 10.60 16.08 -0.32
CA ASP A 269 11.04 17.46 -0.15
C ASP A 269 11.96 17.51 1.09
N SER A 270 13.20 17.13 0.93
CA SER A 270 14.26 17.39 1.90
C SER A 270 14.92 18.75 1.59
N LYS A 271 14.13 19.82 1.61
CA LYS A 271 14.64 21.07 2.10
C LYS A 271 14.45 21.01 3.62
N PRO A 272 15.50 21.12 4.43
CA PRO A 272 15.36 21.36 5.86
C PRO A 272 14.78 22.77 6.01
N THR A 273 13.48 22.89 5.95
CA THR A 273 12.77 24.09 6.35
C THR A 273 12.45 23.90 7.83
N ASP A 274 13.22 24.59 8.68
CA ASP A 274 12.84 25.14 9.98
C ASP A 274 11.55 24.58 10.62
N ILE A 275 11.61 23.35 11.16
CA ILE A 275 10.67 22.87 12.16
C ILE A 275 11.42 22.79 13.49
N MET A 276 12.01 23.93 13.90
CA MET A 276 12.51 24.15 15.25
C MET A 276 12.19 25.56 15.72
N GLU A 277 10.92 25.98 15.61
CA GLU A 277 10.40 27.11 16.39
C GLU A 277 8.88 27.01 16.37
N GLU A 278 8.31 26.24 17.30
CA GLU A 278 6.99 26.45 17.88
C GLU A 278 6.58 25.25 18.74
N CYS A 279 7.34 25.03 19.80
CA CYS A 279 6.86 24.31 20.98
C CYS A 279 7.40 25.00 22.21
N GLN A 280 7.01 26.25 22.41
CA GLN A 280 7.06 26.83 23.75
C GLN A 280 5.73 26.52 24.47
N PRO A 281 5.76 25.89 25.64
CA PRO A 281 4.54 25.70 26.43
C PRO A 281 4.05 27.06 26.92
N ALA A 282 2.80 27.40 26.55
CA ALA A 282 2.13 28.58 27.04
C ALA A 282 2.13 28.62 28.57
N ASN A 283 2.83 29.58 29.12
CA ASN A 283 2.94 29.89 30.54
C ASN A 283 1.57 30.31 31.10
N ARG A 284 0.86 29.35 31.70
CA ARG A 284 -0.39 29.57 32.44
C ARG A 284 -0.11 30.05 33.86
N ASN A 285 0.52 31.21 34.03
CA ASN A 285 0.58 31.88 35.34
C ASN A 285 0.73 33.36 35.17
N ALA A 286 -0.34 34.06 34.81
CA ALA A 286 -0.44 35.51 35.02
C ALA A 286 -1.91 35.97 34.89
N ARG A 287 -2.74 35.56 35.86
CA ARG A 287 -3.99 36.28 36.17
C ARG A 287 -4.52 35.87 37.54
N MET A 288 -3.85 36.31 38.57
CA MET A 288 -4.44 36.52 39.91
C MET A 288 -3.59 37.56 40.64
N SER A 289 -3.91 38.81 40.49
CA SER A 289 -3.80 39.86 41.52
C SER A 289 -4.07 41.20 40.86
N LYS A 290 -5.29 41.67 41.01
CA LYS A 290 -5.68 43.07 41.13
C LYS A 290 -7.19 43.13 41.24
N ASN A 291 -7.66 43.06 42.44
CA ASN A 291 -8.79 43.82 42.93
C ASN A 291 -8.73 43.81 44.47
N ASN A 292 -8.20 44.84 44.96
CA ASN A 292 -8.60 45.59 46.13
C ASN A 292 -8.59 47.05 45.74
#